data_7b9b089a27b3d59e3419f7ae4197a7cb
#
_entry.id   7b9b089a27b3d59e3419f7ae4197a7cb
#
_cell.length_a   1.000
_cell.length_b   1.000
_cell.length_c   1.000
_cell.angle_alpha   90.00
_cell.angle_beta   90.00
_cell.angle_gamma   90.00
#
_symmetry.space_group_name_H-M   'P 1'
#
loop_
_entity.id
_entity.type
_entity.pdbx_description
1 polymer ?
#
loop_
_entity_poly.entity_id
_entity_poly.type
_entity_poly.pdbx_seq_one_letter_code
_entity_poly.pdbx_strand_id
1 'polypeptide(L)'
;MAKQAVARTVDLEPIDRLEEKIKLLVAMITRLRSEQAKAADDNARLTQEIDVLRARLADSEGVTTEMTALRDERELIRTRVSDMLEQLEHLNL
;
A
#
# COMPACT_ATOMS: atom_id res chain seq x y z
N MET A 1 60.43 1.27 -34.47
CA MET A 1 60.06 1.24 -33.05
C MET A 1 59.05 2.32 -32.69
N ALA A 2 59.22 3.55 -33.14
CA ALA A 2 58.27 4.63 -32.86
C ALA A 2 56.84 4.36 -33.40
N LYS A 3 56.71 3.77 -34.57
CA LYS A 3 55.43 3.41 -35.18
C LYS A 3 54.67 2.35 -34.38
N GLN A 4 55.35 1.41 -33.77
CA GLN A 4 54.73 0.39 -32.95
C GLN A 4 54.23 0.96 -31.60
N ALA A 5 54.96 1.87 -31.00
CA ALA A 5 54.54 2.55 -29.78
C ALA A 5 53.30 3.41 -30.01
N VAL A 6 53.28 4.16 -31.15
CA VAL A 6 52.12 4.99 -31.51
C VAL A 6 50.90 4.11 -31.84
N ALA A 7 51.10 3.01 -32.56
CA ALA A 7 50.01 2.07 -32.87
C ALA A 7 49.43 1.42 -31.61
N ARG A 8 50.28 1.06 -30.61
CA ARG A 8 49.83 0.53 -29.32
C ARG A 8 49.04 1.56 -28.56
N THR A 9 49.45 2.84 -28.56
CA THR A 9 48.72 3.90 -27.87
C THR A 9 47.37 4.14 -28.52
N VAL A 10 47.26 4.10 -29.86
CA VAL A 10 46.02 4.25 -30.57
C VAL A 10 45.10 3.06 -30.30
N ASP A 11 45.62 1.83 -30.22
CA ASP A 11 44.84 0.62 -29.95
C ASP A 11 44.34 0.53 -28.51
N LEU A 12 45.05 1.12 -27.57
CA LEU A 12 44.68 1.14 -26.14
C LEU A 12 43.58 2.13 -25.81
N GLU A 13 43.51 3.27 -26.49
CA GLU A 13 42.44 4.26 -26.24
C GLU A 13 41.03 3.71 -26.41
N PRO A 14 40.67 2.99 -27.50
CA PRO A 14 39.36 2.40 -27.63
C PRO A 14 39.05 1.35 -26.56
N ILE A 15 40.07 0.60 -26.15
CA ILE A 15 39.94 -0.41 -25.07
C ILE A 15 39.66 0.28 -23.73
N ASP A 16 40.37 1.34 -23.42
CA ASP A 16 40.15 2.12 -22.20
C ASP A 16 38.77 2.74 -22.14
N ARG A 17 38.26 3.23 -23.28
CA ARG A 17 36.89 3.75 -23.39
C ARG A 17 35.85 2.65 -23.18
N LEU A 18 36.09 1.46 -23.71
CA LEU A 18 35.23 0.31 -23.49
C LEU A 18 35.23 -0.12 -22.02
N GLU A 19 36.39 -0.15 -21.38
CA GLU A 19 36.50 -0.46 -19.97
C GLU A 19 35.71 0.53 -19.10
N GLU A 20 35.81 1.81 -19.38
CA GLU A 20 35.05 2.84 -18.66
C GLU A 20 33.53 2.66 -18.87
N LYS A 21 33.10 2.38 -20.10
CA LYS A 21 31.70 2.12 -20.38
C LYS A 21 31.20 0.87 -19.67
N ILE A 22 32.01 -0.19 -19.65
CA ILE A 22 31.67 -1.41 -18.91
C ILE A 22 31.51 -1.14 -17.43
N LYS A 23 32.43 -0.38 -16.84
CA LYS A 23 32.35 0.01 -15.43
C LYS A 23 31.08 0.80 -15.12
N LEU A 24 30.75 1.75 -16.01
CA LEU A 24 29.51 2.51 -15.89
C LEU A 24 28.27 1.62 -15.98
N LEU A 25 28.26 0.69 -16.93
CA LEU A 25 27.14 -0.25 -17.10
C LEU A 25 27.00 -1.17 -15.88
N VAL A 26 28.10 -1.68 -15.37
CA VAL A 26 28.10 -2.50 -14.16
C VAL A 26 27.56 -1.71 -12.97
N ALA A 27 27.99 -0.48 -12.80
CA ALA A 27 27.49 0.41 -11.74
C ALA A 27 25.99 0.66 -11.89
N MET A 28 25.52 0.90 -13.11
CA MET A 28 24.09 1.07 -13.39
C MET A 28 23.27 -0.20 -13.10
N ILE A 29 23.77 -1.37 -13.47
CA ILE A 29 23.12 -2.64 -13.19
C ILE A 29 23.02 -2.87 -11.69
N THR A 30 24.10 -2.62 -10.96
CA THR A 30 24.10 -2.76 -9.48
C THR A 30 23.08 -1.84 -8.84
N ARG A 31 23.02 -0.60 -9.30
CA ARG A 31 22.05 0.39 -8.82
C ARG A 31 20.61 -0.04 -9.14
N LEU A 32 20.36 -0.46 -10.37
CA LEU A 32 19.02 -0.91 -10.79
C LEU A 32 18.56 -2.14 -10.01
N ARG A 33 19.46 -3.08 -9.75
CA ARG A 33 19.14 -4.25 -8.91
C ARG A 33 18.81 -3.86 -7.49
N SER A 34 19.54 -2.91 -6.93
CA SER A 34 19.27 -2.39 -5.59
C SER A 34 17.90 -1.69 -5.54
N GLU A 35 17.60 -0.86 -6.53
CA GLU A 35 16.30 -0.18 -6.63
C GLU A 35 15.15 -1.19 -6.82
N GLN A 36 15.37 -2.22 -7.61
CA GLN A 36 14.39 -3.28 -7.82
C GLN A 36 14.10 -4.06 -6.53
N ALA A 37 15.14 -4.40 -5.78
CA ALA A 37 14.98 -5.08 -4.50
C ALA A 37 14.21 -4.22 -3.51
N LYS A 38 14.52 -2.93 -3.45
CA LYS A 38 13.82 -1.98 -2.60
C LYS A 38 12.35 -1.83 -3.00
N ALA A 39 12.09 -1.75 -4.30
CA ALA A 39 10.72 -1.67 -4.81
C ALA A 39 9.92 -2.94 -4.48
N ALA A 40 10.54 -4.11 -4.56
CA ALA A 40 9.91 -5.37 -4.18
C ALA A 40 9.55 -5.41 -2.70
N ASP A 41 10.45 -4.94 -1.83
CA ASP A 41 10.20 -4.85 -0.40
C ASP A 41 9.08 -3.85 -0.09
N ASP A 42 9.08 -2.69 -0.74
CA ASP A 42 8.04 -1.68 -0.59
C ASP A 42 6.69 -2.23 -1.06
N ASN A 43 6.65 -2.96 -2.17
CA ASN A 43 5.43 -3.59 -2.67
C ASN A 43 4.87 -4.62 -1.70
N ALA A 44 5.74 -5.46 -1.12
CA ALA A 44 5.33 -6.46 -0.12
C ALA A 44 4.74 -5.79 1.11
N ARG A 45 5.37 -4.73 1.60
CA ARG A 45 4.89 -3.96 2.75
C ARG A 45 3.56 -3.29 2.44
N LEU A 46 3.44 -2.65 1.29
CA LEU A 46 2.20 -1.98 0.89
C LEU A 46 1.05 -2.97 0.72
N THR A 47 1.31 -4.16 0.19
CA THR A 47 0.30 -5.22 0.09
C THR A 47 -0.20 -5.63 1.47
N GLN A 48 0.69 -5.80 2.44
CA GLN A 48 0.30 -6.10 3.82
C GLN A 48 -0.51 -4.97 4.45
N GLU A 49 -0.11 -3.72 4.22
CA GLU A 49 -0.86 -2.57 4.72
C GLU A 49 -2.27 -2.49 4.13
N ILE A 50 -2.42 -2.78 2.84
CA ILE A 50 -3.71 -2.85 2.18
C ILE A 50 -4.59 -3.93 2.82
N ASP A 51 -4.05 -5.11 3.07
CA ASP A 51 -4.79 -6.21 3.68
C ASP A 51 -5.26 -5.84 5.10
N VAL A 52 -4.40 -5.22 5.90
CA VAL A 52 -4.75 -4.74 7.23
C VAL A 52 -5.84 -3.68 7.18
N LEU A 53 -5.72 -2.72 6.26
CA LEU A 53 -6.72 -1.66 6.10
C LEU A 53 -8.06 -2.20 5.63
N ARG A 54 -8.07 -3.19 4.74
CA ARG A 54 -9.30 -3.86 4.30
C ARG A 54 -9.99 -4.58 5.45
N ALA A 55 -9.22 -5.26 6.30
CA ALA A 55 -9.75 -5.93 7.47
C ALA A 55 -10.37 -4.93 8.45
N ARG A 56 -9.71 -3.81 8.70
CA ARG A 56 -10.23 -2.74 9.57
C ARG A 56 -11.50 -2.11 9.00
N LEU A 57 -11.54 -1.93 7.69
CA LEU A 57 -12.72 -1.40 7.01
C LEU A 57 -13.91 -2.33 7.17
N ALA A 58 -13.70 -3.65 6.96
CA ALA A 58 -14.74 -4.64 7.15
C ALA A 58 -15.28 -4.66 8.59
N ASP A 59 -14.38 -4.59 9.59
CA ASP A 59 -14.76 -4.50 11.00
C ASP A 59 -15.56 -3.24 11.29
N SER A 60 -15.12 -2.10 10.75
CA SER A 60 -15.81 -0.81 10.90
C SER A 60 -17.21 -0.84 10.29
N GLU A 61 -17.37 -1.46 9.12
CA GLU A 61 -18.68 -1.63 8.46
C GLU A 61 -19.59 -2.52 9.30
N GLY A 62 -19.05 -3.59 9.88
CA GLY A 62 -19.78 -4.47 10.79
C GLY A 62 -20.29 -3.74 12.02
N VAL A 63 -19.45 -2.94 12.64
CA VAL A 63 -19.82 -2.12 13.80
C VAL A 63 -20.89 -1.10 13.42
N THR A 64 -20.76 -0.45 12.29
CA THR A 64 -21.76 0.51 11.81
C THR A 64 -23.11 -0.17 11.57
N THR A 65 -23.11 -1.35 10.99
CA THR A 65 -24.34 -2.13 10.78
C THR A 65 -25.00 -2.49 12.11
N GLU A 66 -24.23 -2.96 13.08
CA GLU A 66 -24.73 -3.26 14.42
C GLU A 66 -25.31 -2.03 15.12
N MET A 67 -24.63 -0.89 15.03
CA MET A 67 -25.12 0.36 15.61
C MET A 67 -26.44 0.80 14.97
N THR A 68 -26.58 0.67 13.67
CA THR A 68 -27.82 0.99 12.96
C THR A 68 -28.95 0.07 13.43
N ALA A 69 -28.70 -1.22 13.54
CA ALA A 69 -29.67 -2.20 14.03
C ALA A 69 -30.11 -1.90 15.45
N LEU A 70 -29.15 -1.55 16.33
CA LEU A 70 -29.47 -1.19 17.72
C LEU A 70 -30.28 0.11 17.83
N ARG A 71 -30.00 1.10 16.99
CA ARG A 71 -30.79 2.33 16.93
C ARG A 71 -32.21 2.07 16.48
N ASP A 72 -32.39 1.24 15.46
CA ASP A 72 -33.72 0.88 14.96
C ASP A 72 -34.51 0.11 16.03
N GLU A 73 -33.86 -0.81 16.70
CA GLU A 73 -34.47 -1.56 17.82
C GLU A 73 -34.85 -0.63 18.97
N ARG A 74 -33.99 0.31 19.30
CA ARG A 74 -34.26 1.32 20.34
C ARG A 74 -35.49 2.16 19.98
N GLU A 75 -35.59 2.60 18.74
CA GLU A 75 -36.74 3.38 18.28
C GLU A 75 -38.05 2.57 18.33
N LEU A 76 -37.98 1.30 17.95
CA LEU A 76 -39.12 0.39 18.05
C LEU A 76 -39.60 0.22 19.50
N ILE A 77 -38.69 0.02 20.43
CA ILE A 77 -38.98 -0.09 21.85
C ILE A 77 -39.60 1.20 22.38
N ARG A 78 -39.02 2.33 22.01
CA ARG A 78 -39.51 3.66 22.42
C ARG A 78 -40.97 3.88 21.94
N THR A 79 -41.26 3.53 20.72
CA THR A 79 -42.60 3.63 20.14
C THR A 79 -43.58 2.74 20.88
N ARG A 80 -43.21 1.49 21.19
CA ARG A 80 -44.05 0.57 21.94
C ARG A 80 -44.36 1.05 23.36
N VAL A 81 -43.33 1.57 24.03
CA VAL A 81 -43.50 2.13 25.40
C VAL A 81 -44.43 3.33 25.36
N SER A 82 -44.25 4.21 24.37
CA SER A 82 -45.10 5.38 24.18
C SER A 82 -46.56 4.98 23.94
N ASP A 83 -46.82 4.00 23.10
CA ASP A 83 -48.17 3.49 22.82
C ASP A 83 -48.81 2.85 24.05
N MET A 84 -48.03 2.09 24.82
CA MET A 84 -48.51 1.51 26.08
C MET A 84 -48.93 2.57 27.10
N LEU A 85 -48.12 3.60 27.21
CA LEU A 85 -48.42 4.72 28.14
C LEU A 85 -49.70 5.45 27.70
N GLU A 86 -49.88 5.66 26.44
CA GLU A 86 -51.09 6.26 25.89
C GLU A 86 -52.31 5.43 26.18
N GLN A 87 -52.23 4.10 26.02
CA GLN A 87 -53.34 3.18 26.33
C GLN A 87 -53.65 3.17 27.85
N LEU A 88 -52.62 3.24 28.72
CA LEU A 88 -52.83 3.30 30.14
C LEU A 88 -53.47 4.61 30.57
N GLU A 89 -53.13 5.72 29.95
CA GLU A 89 -53.79 7.01 30.21
C GLU A 89 -55.24 6.96 29.85
N HIS A 90 -55.62 6.32 28.74
CA HIS A 90 -57.01 6.16 28.37
C HIS A 90 -57.77 5.24 29.34
N LEU A 91 -57.16 4.22 29.88
CA LEU A 91 -57.76 3.31 30.84
C LEU A 91 -57.99 3.95 32.21
N ASN A 92 -57.17 4.91 32.62
CA ASN A 92 -57.29 5.62 33.87
C ASN A 92 -58.36 6.71 33.88
N LEU A 93 -58.89 6.99 32.71
CA LEU A 93 -59.99 7.93 32.57
C LEU A 93 -61.31 7.27 32.79
#